data_46cbf6400be96f50183f61df29b5f42d
#
_entry.id   46cbf6400be96f50183f61df29b5f42d
#
_cell.length_a   1.000
_cell.length_b   1.000
_cell.length_c   1.000
_cell.angle_alpha   90.00
_cell.angle_beta   90.00
_cell.angle_gamma   90.00
#
_symmetry.space_group_name_H-M   'P 1'
#
loop_
_entity.id
_entity.type
_entity.pdbx_description
1 polymer ?
#
loop_
_entity_poly.entity_id
_entity_poly.type
_entity_poly.pdbx_seq_one_letter_code
_entity_poly.pdbx_strand_id
1 'polypeptide(L)'
;AAQPGQSVTISWTVANNGTGAATTQRVDHVYLSTDGTLNGATFLGQVSLSTVVNVGASYNASTSVTLPQFQADGTYRFVVVADANSQIYEGPNGGDANNLGQSAPVQITHPDLRVSIQNAPATATSGATIGLDWTVTNNGSGEAQGNWVDRVYLSTDAVLDVADVLLGAVSHSGPVDAGASYVAHLDATV
;
A
#
# COMPACT_ATOMS: atom_id res chain seq x y z
N ALA A 1 1.58 -9.65 -3.16
CA ALA A 1 1.81 -8.64 -2.14
C ALA A 1 1.21 -7.31 -2.58
N ALA A 2 0.87 -6.46 -1.66
CA ALA A 2 0.40 -5.09 -1.89
C ALA A 2 1.22 -4.12 -1.02
N GLN A 3 1.22 -2.83 -1.38
CA GLN A 3 1.96 -1.80 -0.66
C GLN A 3 1.01 -0.73 -0.12
N PRO A 4 1.31 -0.08 1.01
CA PRO A 4 0.59 1.07 1.51
C PRO A 4 0.50 2.19 0.47
N GLY A 5 -0.63 2.89 0.43
CA GLY A 5 -0.91 3.90 -0.58
C GLY A 5 -1.25 3.36 -1.98
N GLN A 6 -1.09 2.07 -2.22
CA GLN A 6 -1.45 1.44 -3.50
C GLN A 6 -2.97 1.41 -3.69
N SER A 7 -3.42 1.65 -4.92
CA SER A 7 -4.81 1.44 -5.31
C SER A 7 -5.03 -0.02 -5.71
N VAL A 8 -6.04 -0.65 -5.12
CA VAL A 8 -6.40 -2.05 -5.37
C VAL A 8 -7.86 -2.13 -5.77
N THR A 9 -8.17 -2.86 -6.83
CA THR A 9 -9.57 -3.11 -7.23
C THR A 9 -10.08 -4.38 -6.55
N ILE A 10 -11.16 -4.23 -5.79
CA ILE A 10 -11.86 -5.33 -5.11
C ILE A 10 -13.16 -5.59 -5.86
N SER A 11 -13.41 -6.87 -6.16
CA SER A 11 -14.64 -7.31 -6.85
C SER A 11 -15.32 -8.41 -6.04
N TRP A 12 -16.66 -8.39 -6.00
CA TRP A 12 -17.44 -9.39 -5.27
C TRP A 12 -18.75 -9.69 -5.99
N THR A 13 -19.36 -10.80 -5.59
CA THR A 13 -20.69 -11.21 -6.05
C THR A 13 -21.58 -11.44 -4.84
N VAL A 14 -22.80 -10.93 -4.89
CA VAL A 14 -23.83 -11.15 -3.87
C VAL A 14 -25.01 -11.85 -4.51
N ALA A 15 -25.46 -12.94 -3.90
CA ALA A 15 -26.62 -13.73 -4.36
C ALA A 15 -27.81 -13.51 -3.43
N ASN A 16 -29.00 -13.34 -4.00
CA ASN A 16 -30.24 -13.34 -3.24
C ASN A 16 -30.79 -14.78 -3.12
N ASN A 17 -30.47 -15.43 -2.02
CA ASN A 17 -30.96 -16.78 -1.68
C ASN A 17 -32.26 -16.76 -0.86
N GLY A 18 -32.83 -15.58 -0.62
CA GLY A 18 -34.08 -15.36 0.09
C GLY A 18 -35.31 -15.75 -0.74
N THR A 19 -36.50 -15.55 -0.16
CA THR A 19 -37.82 -15.84 -0.80
C THR A 19 -38.48 -14.61 -1.40
N GLY A 20 -37.87 -13.40 -1.21
CA GLY A 20 -38.34 -12.12 -1.76
C GLY A 20 -37.27 -11.44 -2.61
N ALA A 21 -37.70 -10.58 -3.54
CA ALA A 21 -36.79 -9.77 -4.34
C ALA A 21 -36.25 -8.62 -3.50
N ALA A 22 -34.93 -8.34 -3.60
CA ALA A 22 -34.30 -7.15 -3.04
C ALA A 22 -34.53 -5.96 -3.97
N THR A 23 -35.41 -5.05 -3.59
CA THR A 23 -35.90 -3.97 -4.48
C THR A 23 -35.42 -2.58 -4.06
N THR A 24 -34.87 -2.43 -2.86
CA THR A 24 -34.42 -1.14 -2.32
C THR A 24 -32.98 -0.85 -2.70
N GLN A 25 -32.62 0.42 -2.64
CA GLN A 25 -31.22 0.84 -2.69
C GLN A 25 -30.47 0.27 -1.47
N ARG A 26 -29.24 -0.16 -1.66
CA ARG A 26 -28.37 -0.70 -0.63
C ARG A 26 -26.94 -0.19 -0.81
N VAL A 27 -26.14 -0.32 0.22
CA VAL A 27 -24.74 0.08 0.20
C VAL A 27 -23.88 -1.10 0.67
N ASP A 28 -22.92 -1.47 -0.15
CA ASP A 28 -21.91 -2.45 0.22
C ASP A 28 -20.65 -1.71 0.72
N HIS A 29 -20.08 -2.15 1.82
CA HIS A 29 -18.86 -1.60 2.40
C HIS A 29 -17.67 -2.53 2.18
N VAL A 30 -16.48 -1.93 2.00
CA VAL A 30 -15.21 -2.65 1.88
C VAL A 30 -14.28 -2.25 3.02
N TYR A 31 -13.68 -3.23 3.66
CA TYR A 31 -12.75 -3.07 4.78
C TYR A 31 -11.45 -3.83 4.56
N LEU A 32 -10.40 -3.41 5.27
CA LEU A 32 -9.15 -4.15 5.45
C LEU A 32 -9.12 -4.68 6.88
N SER A 33 -8.91 -5.99 7.04
CA SER A 33 -8.96 -6.68 8.32
C SER A 33 -7.77 -7.64 8.49
N THR A 34 -7.30 -7.82 9.71
CA THR A 34 -6.22 -8.77 10.05
C THR A 34 -6.74 -10.20 10.26
N ASP A 35 -7.99 -10.37 10.65
CA ASP A 35 -8.58 -11.67 11.02
C ASP A 35 -9.78 -12.07 10.15
N GLY A 36 -10.20 -11.21 9.20
CA GLY A 36 -11.37 -11.43 8.34
C GLY A 36 -12.69 -11.04 9.00
N THR A 37 -12.67 -10.44 10.20
CA THR A 37 -13.84 -9.88 10.86
C THR A 37 -13.87 -8.36 10.78
N LEU A 38 -14.95 -7.73 11.27
CA LEU A 38 -15.03 -6.27 11.36
C LEU A 38 -14.38 -5.70 12.62
N ASN A 39 -13.93 -6.56 13.54
CA ASN A 39 -13.29 -6.10 14.77
C ASN A 39 -11.92 -5.47 14.45
N GLY A 40 -11.77 -4.18 14.70
CA GLY A 40 -10.56 -3.43 14.36
C GLY A 40 -10.28 -3.27 12.87
N ALA A 41 -11.23 -3.61 12.00
CA ALA A 41 -11.07 -3.47 10.55
C ALA A 41 -11.08 -1.99 10.13
N THR A 42 -10.26 -1.67 9.14
CA THR A 42 -10.18 -0.32 8.56
C THR A 42 -11.14 -0.20 7.38
N PHE A 43 -12.08 0.76 7.44
CA PHE A 43 -12.95 1.07 6.32
C PHE A 43 -12.15 1.65 5.14
N LEU A 44 -12.36 1.07 3.95
CA LEU A 44 -11.66 1.48 2.73
C LEU A 44 -12.55 2.21 1.73
N GLY A 45 -13.85 1.87 1.69
CA GLY A 45 -14.77 2.46 0.73
C GLY A 45 -16.12 1.76 0.67
N GLN A 46 -17.00 2.28 -0.18
CA GLN A 46 -18.35 1.76 -0.33
C GLN A 46 -18.86 1.86 -1.77
N VAL A 47 -19.88 1.05 -2.11
CA VAL A 47 -20.58 1.09 -3.38
C VAL A 47 -22.09 1.16 -3.12
N SER A 48 -22.76 2.15 -3.71
CA SER A 48 -24.21 2.26 -3.68
C SER A 48 -24.81 1.54 -4.89
N LEU A 49 -25.82 0.71 -4.65
CA LEU A 49 -26.46 -0.18 -5.62
C LEU A 49 -27.97 0.01 -5.57
N SER A 50 -28.61 0.13 -6.73
CA SER A 50 -30.07 0.29 -6.87
C SER A 50 -30.72 -0.77 -7.74
N THR A 51 -29.93 -1.72 -8.26
CA THR A 51 -30.45 -2.80 -9.12
C THR A 51 -31.30 -3.78 -8.33
N VAL A 52 -32.47 -4.09 -8.82
CA VAL A 52 -33.34 -5.16 -8.26
C VAL A 52 -32.63 -6.51 -8.40
N VAL A 53 -32.58 -7.27 -7.30
CA VAL A 53 -32.05 -8.63 -7.30
C VAL A 53 -33.19 -9.62 -7.00
N ASN A 54 -33.68 -10.30 -8.02
CA ASN A 54 -34.75 -11.28 -7.89
C ASN A 54 -34.29 -12.51 -7.10
N VAL A 55 -35.21 -13.28 -6.59
CA VAL A 55 -34.97 -14.57 -5.94
C VAL A 55 -34.12 -15.47 -6.83
N GLY A 56 -33.01 -16.02 -6.28
CA GLY A 56 -32.06 -16.86 -7.01
C GLY A 56 -31.14 -16.11 -7.97
N ALA A 57 -31.26 -14.77 -8.09
CA ALA A 57 -30.34 -13.96 -8.90
C ALA A 57 -29.16 -13.42 -8.08
N SER A 58 -28.16 -12.92 -8.79
CA SER A 58 -26.95 -12.31 -8.19
C SER A 58 -26.66 -10.96 -8.83
N TYR A 59 -25.87 -10.13 -8.17
CA TYR A 59 -25.20 -8.99 -8.77
C TYR A 59 -23.68 -9.07 -8.54
N ASN A 60 -22.94 -8.45 -9.45
CA ASN A 60 -21.51 -8.22 -9.30
C ASN A 60 -21.27 -6.75 -9.00
N ALA A 61 -20.34 -6.47 -8.10
CA ALA A 61 -19.88 -5.13 -7.82
C ALA A 61 -18.37 -5.09 -7.70
N SER A 62 -17.80 -3.91 -7.90
CA SER A 62 -16.37 -3.66 -7.72
C SER A 62 -16.12 -2.21 -7.36
N THR A 63 -15.02 -1.97 -6.66
CA THR A 63 -14.53 -0.63 -6.38
C THR A 63 -13.00 -0.64 -6.29
N SER A 64 -12.37 0.47 -6.65
CA SER A 64 -10.96 0.70 -6.38
C SER A 64 -10.82 1.42 -5.04
N VAL A 65 -10.03 0.84 -4.15
CA VAL A 65 -9.74 1.38 -2.83
C VAL A 65 -8.25 1.67 -2.71
N THR A 66 -7.88 2.70 -1.96
CA THR A 66 -6.48 2.99 -1.64
C THR A 66 -6.15 2.41 -0.27
N LEU A 67 -5.07 1.60 -0.19
CA LEU A 67 -4.58 1.10 1.08
C LEU A 67 -4.07 2.26 1.95
N PRO A 68 -4.28 2.21 3.28
CA PRO A 68 -3.78 3.25 4.17
C PRO A 68 -2.27 3.44 4.04
N GLN A 69 -1.81 4.70 4.01
CA GLN A 69 -0.40 5.07 3.81
C GLN A 69 0.54 4.49 4.89
N PHE A 70 0.05 4.36 6.11
CA PHE A 70 0.83 3.88 7.27
C PHE A 70 0.37 2.50 7.73
N GLN A 71 -0.12 1.67 6.81
CA GLN A 71 -0.49 0.31 7.13
C GLN A 71 0.76 -0.51 7.46
N ALA A 72 0.79 -1.16 8.63
CA ALA A 72 1.93 -2.00 9.02
C ALA A 72 2.09 -3.22 8.09
N ASP A 73 3.31 -3.77 8.03
CA ASP A 73 3.57 -5.05 7.38
C ASP A 73 2.76 -6.16 8.05
N GLY A 74 2.26 -7.08 7.24
CA GLY A 74 1.48 -8.19 7.78
C GLY A 74 0.53 -8.83 6.79
N THR A 75 -0.20 -9.80 7.30
CA THR A 75 -1.23 -10.52 6.56
C THR A 75 -2.59 -9.90 6.83
N TYR A 76 -3.28 -9.54 5.77
CA TYR A 76 -4.60 -8.91 5.82
C TYR A 76 -5.59 -9.66 4.92
N ARG A 77 -6.87 -9.32 5.06
CA ARG A 77 -7.96 -9.72 4.17
C ARG A 77 -8.80 -8.51 3.81
N PHE A 78 -9.29 -8.45 2.61
CA PHE A 78 -10.39 -7.57 2.27
C PHE A 78 -11.68 -8.21 2.74
N VAL A 79 -12.50 -7.44 3.43
CA VAL A 79 -13.81 -7.85 3.92
C VAL A 79 -14.86 -6.99 3.25
N VAL A 80 -15.87 -7.61 2.66
CA VAL A 80 -17.03 -6.93 2.09
C VAL A 80 -18.24 -7.23 2.92
N VAL A 81 -19.00 -6.21 3.27
CA VAL A 81 -20.32 -6.33 3.89
C VAL A 81 -21.36 -5.85 2.88
N ALA A 82 -22.15 -6.77 2.37
CA ALA A 82 -23.30 -6.45 1.53
C ALA A 82 -24.39 -5.82 2.38
N ASP A 83 -25.13 -4.86 1.81
CA ASP A 83 -26.19 -4.13 2.52
C ASP A 83 -25.78 -3.67 3.93
N ALA A 84 -24.60 -3.07 4.03
CA ALA A 84 -23.97 -2.71 5.30
C ALA A 84 -24.81 -1.77 6.21
N ASN A 85 -25.86 -1.16 5.65
CA ASN A 85 -26.79 -0.29 6.36
C ASN A 85 -28.14 -0.98 6.65
N SER A 86 -28.26 -2.30 6.42
CA SER A 86 -29.49 -3.08 6.64
C SER A 86 -30.73 -2.44 6.00
N GLN A 87 -30.58 -2.02 4.73
CA GLN A 87 -31.64 -1.36 3.96
C GLN A 87 -32.63 -2.37 3.36
N ILE A 88 -32.22 -3.64 3.27
CA ILE A 88 -33.03 -4.78 2.86
C ILE A 88 -33.34 -5.61 4.10
N TYR A 89 -34.63 -5.78 4.36
CA TYR A 89 -35.04 -6.65 5.44
C TYR A 89 -34.96 -8.12 5.02
N GLU A 90 -34.06 -8.87 5.62
CA GLU A 90 -33.80 -10.29 5.30
C GLU A 90 -34.44 -11.27 6.30
N GLY A 91 -35.38 -10.79 7.10
CA GLY A 91 -36.20 -11.60 8.01
C GLY A 91 -35.65 -11.70 9.45
N PRO A 92 -36.45 -12.32 10.37
CA PRO A 92 -36.14 -12.33 11.80
C PRO A 92 -35.06 -13.33 12.19
N ASN A 93 -34.59 -14.19 11.29
CA ASN A 93 -33.71 -15.33 11.59
C ASN A 93 -32.24 -15.05 11.21
N GLY A 94 -31.80 -13.78 11.22
CA GLY A 94 -30.40 -13.42 11.03
C GLY A 94 -29.94 -13.48 9.57
N GLY A 95 -30.78 -13.11 8.62
CA GLY A 95 -30.40 -12.98 7.21
C GLY A 95 -29.17 -12.14 7.01
N ASP A 96 -29.01 -11.02 7.75
CA ASP A 96 -27.83 -10.15 7.71
C ASP A 96 -26.53 -10.84 8.19
N ALA A 97 -26.60 -12.00 8.85
CA ALA A 97 -25.41 -12.70 9.35
C ALA A 97 -24.55 -13.32 8.22
N ASN A 98 -25.09 -13.48 7.02
CA ASN A 98 -24.38 -14.02 5.84
C ASN A 98 -23.89 -12.94 4.87
N ASN A 99 -24.10 -11.66 5.18
CA ASN A 99 -23.74 -10.52 4.35
C ASN A 99 -22.25 -10.21 4.33
N LEU A 100 -21.44 -10.90 5.15
CA LEU A 100 -20.00 -10.72 5.19
C LEU A 100 -19.27 -11.74 4.31
N GLY A 101 -18.46 -11.24 3.39
CA GLY A 101 -17.52 -12.01 2.59
C GLY A 101 -16.08 -11.55 2.80
N GLN A 102 -15.12 -12.47 2.67
CA GLN A 102 -13.70 -12.15 2.83
C GLN A 102 -12.85 -12.71 1.68
N SER A 103 -11.76 -12.02 1.36
CA SER A 103 -10.77 -12.47 0.38
C SER A 103 -9.86 -13.57 0.91
N ALA A 104 -9.07 -14.20 0.03
CA ALA A 104 -7.83 -14.85 0.42
C ALA A 104 -6.88 -13.84 1.12
N PRO A 105 -5.92 -14.32 1.92
CA PRO A 105 -4.93 -13.45 2.56
C PRO A 105 -4.13 -12.65 1.55
N VAL A 106 -3.85 -11.38 1.86
CA VAL A 106 -2.95 -10.50 1.13
C VAL A 106 -1.82 -10.05 2.07
N GLN A 107 -0.59 -10.10 1.59
CA GLN A 107 0.56 -9.56 2.33
C GLN A 107 0.70 -8.07 2.02
N ILE A 108 0.80 -7.24 3.05
CA ILE A 108 1.21 -5.84 2.95
C ILE A 108 2.67 -5.75 3.37
N THR A 109 3.50 -5.10 2.56
CA THR A 109 4.96 -5.06 2.70
C THR A 109 5.48 -3.66 2.38
N HIS A 110 6.61 -3.27 3.00
CA HIS A 110 7.28 -1.99 2.77
C HIS A 110 8.73 -2.16 2.34
N PRO A 111 9.29 -1.27 1.49
CA PRO A 111 10.72 -1.14 1.31
C PRO A 111 11.35 -0.40 2.50
N ASP A 112 12.65 -0.67 2.77
CA ASP A 112 13.50 0.07 3.71
C ASP A 112 14.88 0.28 3.07
N LEU A 113 15.07 1.40 2.38
CA LEU A 113 16.31 1.71 1.69
C LEU A 113 17.33 2.27 2.67
N ARG A 114 18.48 1.57 2.82
CA ARG A 114 19.60 1.97 3.67
C ARG A 114 20.86 2.18 2.87
N VAL A 115 21.50 3.34 3.08
CA VAL A 115 22.75 3.70 2.46
C VAL A 115 23.95 3.24 3.30
N SER A 116 25.00 2.76 2.61
CA SER A 116 26.32 2.49 3.15
C SER A 116 27.37 3.12 2.22
N ILE A 117 28.17 4.05 2.73
CA ILE A 117 29.25 4.66 1.95
C ILE A 117 30.38 3.65 1.82
N GLN A 118 30.81 3.39 0.59
CA GLN A 118 31.87 2.43 0.28
C GLN A 118 33.22 3.12 0.11
N ASN A 119 33.22 4.31 -0.53
CA ASN A 119 34.42 5.08 -0.81
C ASN A 119 34.14 6.57 -0.64
N ALA A 120 34.95 7.24 0.19
CA ALA A 120 35.03 8.68 0.28
C ALA A 120 36.47 9.05 0.68
N PRO A 121 37.11 10.03 0.03
CA PRO A 121 38.47 10.41 0.39
C PRO A 121 38.54 11.03 1.79
N ALA A 122 39.56 10.67 2.54
CA ALA A 122 39.77 11.20 3.91
C ALA A 122 40.18 12.70 3.91
N THR A 123 40.68 13.20 2.78
CA THR A 123 41.06 14.60 2.57
C THR A 123 40.76 15.05 1.15
N ALA A 124 40.40 16.30 1.02
CA ALA A 124 40.20 16.92 -0.30
C ALA A 124 40.69 18.39 -0.24
N THR A 125 41.09 18.94 -1.37
CA THR A 125 41.42 20.36 -1.50
C THR A 125 40.20 21.08 -2.13
N SER A 126 39.87 22.26 -1.65
CA SER A 126 38.80 23.08 -2.22
C SER A 126 39.00 23.27 -3.73
N GLY A 127 37.95 23.04 -4.50
CA GLY A 127 37.95 23.03 -5.95
C GLY A 127 38.40 21.72 -6.60
N ALA A 128 38.79 20.70 -5.82
CA ALA A 128 39.12 19.38 -6.37
C ALA A 128 37.87 18.55 -6.65
N THR A 129 37.96 17.72 -7.68
CA THR A 129 36.94 16.68 -7.93
C THR A 129 37.28 15.43 -7.12
N ILE A 130 36.29 14.90 -6.40
CA ILE A 130 36.37 13.66 -5.62
C ILE A 130 35.37 12.65 -6.13
N GLY A 131 35.74 11.38 -6.19
CA GLY A 131 34.83 10.27 -6.46
C GLY A 131 34.21 9.73 -5.17
N LEU A 132 32.94 9.52 -5.17
CA LEU A 132 32.15 9.01 -4.05
C LEU A 132 31.35 7.79 -4.51
N ASP A 133 31.48 6.67 -3.77
CA ASP A 133 30.75 5.45 -4.04
C ASP A 133 29.91 5.07 -2.82
N TRP A 134 28.69 4.64 -3.06
CA TRP A 134 27.82 4.10 -2.01
C TRP A 134 26.98 2.95 -2.51
N THR A 135 26.55 2.12 -1.58
CA THR A 135 25.59 1.05 -1.81
C THR A 135 24.30 1.37 -1.10
N VAL A 136 23.18 1.18 -1.77
CA VAL A 136 21.84 1.24 -1.15
C VAL A 136 21.25 -0.15 -1.14
N THR A 137 20.88 -0.62 0.04
CA THR A 137 20.27 -1.93 0.25
C THR A 137 18.83 -1.76 0.68
N ASN A 138 17.92 -2.52 0.07
CA ASN A 138 16.54 -2.60 0.53
C ASN A 138 16.43 -3.65 1.65
N ASN A 139 16.45 -3.21 2.90
CA ASN A 139 16.31 -4.06 4.09
C ASN A 139 14.83 -4.31 4.45
N GLY A 140 13.90 -3.78 3.67
CA GLY A 140 12.47 -3.96 3.86
C GLY A 140 11.96 -5.33 3.45
N SER A 141 10.70 -5.58 3.73
CA SER A 141 9.96 -6.79 3.35
C SER A 141 9.33 -6.68 1.95
N GLY A 142 9.24 -5.47 1.41
CA GLY A 142 8.67 -5.14 0.11
C GLY A 142 9.70 -4.59 -0.86
N GLU A 143 9.40 -4.69 -2.13
CA GLU A 143 10.17 -4.16 -3.24
C GLU A 143 10.09 -2.60 -3.25
N ALA A 144 11.20 -1.92 -3.47
CA ALA A 144 11.21 -0.48 -3.72
C ALA A 144 10.92 -0.20 -5.20
N GLN A 145 9.76 0.36 -5.50
CA GLN A 145 9.28 0.64 -6.86
C GLN A 145 9.36 2.12 -7.19
N GLY A 146 9.31 2.43 -8.50
CA GLY A 146 9.29 3.80 -9.01
C GLY A 146 10.67 4.39 -9.21
N ASN A 147 10.75 5.70 -9.17
CA ASN A 147 11.99 6.45 -9.37
C ASN A 147 12.27 7.30 -8.13
N TRP A 148 13.53 7.38 -7.76
CA TRP A 148 13.99 8.25 -6.67
C TRP A 148 15.35 8.84 -6.99
N VAL A 149 15.83 9.71 -6.11
CA VAL A 149 17.09 10.42 -6.28
C VAL A 149 17.89 10.31 -5.00
N ASP A 150 19.12 9.79 -5.11
CA ASP A 150 20.10 9.85 -4.04
C ASP A 150 20.79 11.22 -4.10
N ARG A 151 20.91 11.88 -2.95
CA ARG A 151 21.62 13.16 -2.83
C ARG A 151 22.82 13.02 -1.93
N VAL A 152 23.93 13.61 -2.34
CA VAL A 152 25.18 13.64 -1.58
C VAL A 152 25.42 15.03 -1.08
N TYR A 153 25.67 15.15 0.21
CA TYR A 153 25.95 16.42 0.89
C TYR A 153 27.32 16.38 1.55
N LEU A 154 28.00 17.53 1.58
CA LEU A 154 29.14 17.79 2.43
C LEU A 154 28.62 18.47 3.70
N SER A 155 28.83 17.81 4.84
CA SER A 155 28.39 18.28 6.15
C SER A 155 29.56 18.39 7.12
N THR A 156 29.44 19.25 8.10
CA THR A 156 30.38 19.40 9.21
C THR A 156 30.01 18.55 10.44
N ASP A 157 28.82 17.93 10.41
CA ASP A 157 28.31 17.03 11.44
C ASP A 157 27.52 15.86 10.86
N ALA A 158 26.77 15.11 11.67
CA ALA A 158 25.99 13.96 11.22
C ALA A 158 24.49 14.26 11.04
N VAL A 159 24.08 15.52 11.05
CA VAL A 159 22.68 15.94 10.95
C VAL A 159 22.49 16.72 9.66
N LEU A 160 21.62 16.22 8.78
CA LEU A 160 21.29 16.92 7.55
C LEU A 160 20.48 18.18 7.87
N ASP A 161 21.04 19.36 7.56
CA ASP A 161 20.40 20.66 7.77
C ASP A 161 20.72 21.69 6.67
N VAL A 162 20.32 22.95 6.90
CA VAL A 162 20.50 24.04 5.94
C VAL A 162 21.95 24.51 5.77
N ALA A 163 22.86 24.11 6.66
CA ALA A 163 24.29 24.43 6.56
C ALA A 163 25.02 23.47 5.61
N ASP A 164 24.43 22.34 5.26
CA ASP A 164 25.03 21.32 4.42
C ASP A 164 25.04 21.73 2.95
N VAL A 165 26.14 21.45 2.27
CA VAL A 165 26.33 21.78 0.88
C VAL A 165 25.98 20.57 0.00
N LEU A 166 24.95 20.71 -0.85
CA LEU A 166 24.63 19.70 -1.84
C LEU A 166 25.76 19.57 -2.87
N LEU A 167 26.43 18.43 -2.90
CA LEU A 167 27.48 18.13 -3.89
C LEU A 167 26.93 17.61 -5.21
N GLY A 168 25.83 16.89 -5.17
CA GLY A 168 25.16 16.37 -6.37
C GLY A 168 24.06 15.37 -6.08
N ALA A 169 23.49 14.83 -7.17
CA ALA A 169 22.39 13.91 -7.10
C ALA A 169 22.49 12.85 -8.19
N VAL A 170 22.09 11.61 -7.87
CA VAL A 170 22.05 10.48 -8.82
C VAL A 170 20.63 9.92 -8.84
N SER A 171 20.02 9.87 -10.03
CA SER A 171 18.70 9.30 -10.23
C SER A 171 18.79 7.78 -10.32
N HIS A 172 17.87 7.10 -9.66
CA HIS A 172 17.70 5.65 -9.71
C HIS A 172 16.30 5.28 -10.15
N SER A 173 16.19 4.15 -10.86
CA SER A 173 14.91 3.56 -11.29
C SER A 173 14.80 2.15 -10.68
N GLY A 174 13.73 1.90 -9.96
CA GLY A 174 13.42 0.56 -9.45
C GLY A 174 13.07 -0.44 -10.54
N PRO A 175 12.77 -1.70 -10.19
CA PRO A 175 12.62 -2.14 -8.81
C PRO A 175 13.94 -2.48 -8.11
N VAL A 176 13.94 -2.37 -6.77
CA VAL A 176 14.97 -2.98 -5.92
C VAL A 176 14.24 -3.95 -4.98
N ASP A 177 14.41 -5.25 -5.22
CA ASP A 177 13.75 -6.30 -4.45
C ASP A 177 14.14 -6.26 -2.96
N ALA A 178 13.32 -6.87 -2.11
CA ALA A 178 13.64 -7.07 -0.70
C ALA A 178 14.96 -7.85 -0.57
N GLY A 179 15.91 -7.30 0.20
CA GLY A 179 17.26 -7.83 0.38
C GLY A 179 18.24 -7.53 -0.75
N ALA A 180 17.81 -6.92 -1.86
CA ALA A 180 18.68 -6.54 -2.96
C ALA A 180 19.35 -5.18 -2.72
N SER A 181 20.39 -4.89 -3.52
CA SER A 181 21.17 -3.65 -3.43
C SER A 181 21.52 -3.13 -4.81
N TYR A 182 21.80 -1.83 -4.89
CA TYR A 182 22.50 -1.22 -6.02
C TYR A 182 23.69 -0.39 -5.54
N VAL A 183 24.63 -0.15 -6.45
CA VAL A 183 25.77 0.74 -6.23
C VAL A 183 25.56 2.00 -7.04
N ALA A 184 25.87 3.15 -6.45
CA ALA A 184 25.85 4.44 -7.12
C ALA A 184 27.20 5.15 -6.96
N HIS A 185 27.51 6.05 -7.90
CA HIS A 185 28.75 6.81 -7.97
C HIS A 185 28.44 8.26 -8.32
N LEU A 186 29.21 9.17 -7.74
CA LEU A 186 29.19 10.59 -8.05
C LEU A 186 30.61 11.17 -8.04
N ASP A 187 31.02 11.80 -9.13
CA ASP A 187 32.16 12.71 -9.15
C ASP A 187 31.68 14.11 -8.77
N ALA A 188 32.16 14.66 -7.66
CA ALA A 188 31.72 15.93 -7.13
C ALA A 188 32.90 16.89 -6.90
N THR A 189 32.68 18.19 -7.10
CA THR A 189 33.65 19.24 -6.77
C THR A 189 33.38 19.75 -5.34
N VAL A 190 34.40 19.79 -4.49
CA VAL A 190 34.32 20.24 -3.09
C VAL A 190 34.91 21.64 -2.88
#